data_eba82123c0b1ea2bf2a3ecc13caf6c91
#
_entry.id   eba82123c0b1ea2bf2a3ecc13caf6c91
#
_cell.length_a   1.000
_cell.length_b   1.000
_cell.length_c   1.000
_cell.angle_alpha   90.00
_cell.angle_beta   90.00
_cell.angle_gamma   90.00
#
_symmetry.space_group_name_H-M   'P 1'
#
loop_
_entity.id
_entity.type
_entity.pdbx_description
1 polymer ?
#
loop_
_entity_poly.entity_id
_entity_poly.type
_entity_poly.pdbx_seq_one_letter_code
_entity_poly.pdbx_strand_id
1 'polypeptide(L)'
;MSKTDKEPHIKFNNLLEEFIDKTINLYKSAPALKRYRIKFIFLKQAHPKMPAYLFMSGSLDYKEKIIARDEQFFLSNQQIKDKSEMYGNFTKDFGISEYWNEMSDSTKTAIWDYIQSLFVLGNIIIEQNKEAFNKIYGMYAKDYKAEFKNENFSDNFLQKINSM
;
A
#
# COMPACT_ATOMS: atom_id res chain seq x y z
N MET A 1 -11.62 16.12 19.16
CA MET A 1 -11.12 15.19 18.14
C MET A 1 -11.48 13.77 18.56
N SER A 2 -12.25 13.08 17.75
CA SER A 2 -12.71 11.74 18.12
C SER A 2 -11.55 10.74 18.03
N LYS A 3 -11.62 9.67 18.84
CA LYS A 3 -10.62 8.61 18.82
C LYS A 3 -10.56 7.90 17.46
N THR A 4 -11.70 7.88 16.75
CA THR A 4 -11.80 7.24 15.44
C THR A 4 -10.89 7.86 14.39
N ASP A 5 -10.67 9.17 14.46
CA ASP A 5 -9.80 9.87 13.50
C ASP A 5 -8.35 9.46 13.63
N LYS A 6 -7.97 8.81 14.75
CA LYS A 6 -6.61 8.35 14.99
C LYS A 6 -6.41 6.86 14.73
N GLU A 7 -7.47 6.14 14.40
CA GLU A 7 -7.33 4.71 14.14
C GLU A 7 -6.50 4.46 12.88
N PRO A 8 -5.57 3.48 12.92
CA PRO A 8 -4.66 3.24 11.81
C PRO A 8 -5.34 2.99 10.47
N HIS A 9 -6.46 2.27 10.46
CA HIS A 9 -7.15 1.98 9.21
C HIS A 9 -7.80 3.22 8.61
N ILE A 10 -8.23 4.17 9.42
CA ILE A 10 -8.76 5.44 8.93
C ILE A 10 -7.64 6.27 8.32
N LYS A 11 -6.51 6.36 9.01
CA LYS A 11 -5.33 7.04 8.48
C LYS A 11 -4.86 6.41 7.17
N PHE A 12 -4.85 5.08 7.12
CA PHE A 12 -4.46 4.33 5.92
C PHE A 12 -5.36 4.71 4.74
N ASN A 13 -6.67 4.64 4.95
CA ASN A 13 -7.62 4.92 3.87
C ASN A 13 -7.56 6.36 3.40
N ASN A 14 -7.41 7.31 4.33
CA ASN A 14 -7.28 8.72 3.97
C ASN A 14 -6.00 8.97 3.18
N LEU A 15 -4.90 8.36 3.60
CA LEU A 15 -3.62 8.51 2.92
C LEU A 15 -3.64 7.88 1.53
N LEU A 16 -4.24 6.70 1.41
CA LEU A 16 -4.36 6.03 0.12
C LEU A 16 -5.24 6.82 -0.85
N GLU A 17 -6.35 7.36 -0.38
CA GLU A 17 -7.20 8.20 -1.22
C GLU A 17 -6.46 9.44 -1.71
N GLU A 18 -5.72 10.10 -0.83
CA GLU A 18 -4.89 11.24 -1.20
C GLU A 18 -3.86 10.87 -2.27
N PHE A 19 -3.19 9.74 -2.07
CA PHE A 19 -2.20 9.25 -3.02
C PHE A 19 -2.83 8.98 -4.39
N ILE A 20 -3.96 8.28 -4.40
CA ILE A 20 -4.69 7.99 -5.64
C ILE A 20 -5.07 9.30 -6.36
N ASP A 21 -5.66 10.23 -5.65
CA ASP A 21 -6.15 11.47 -6.25
C ASP A 21 -5.01 12.35 -6.79
N LYS A 22 -3.90 12.43 -6.07
CA LYS A 22 -2.74 13.18 -6.55
C LYS A 22 -2.13 12.55 -7.79
N THR A 23 -2.08 11.22 -7.83
CA THR A 23 -1.54 10.51 -9.00
C THR A 23 -2.45 10.65 -10.20
N ILE A 24 -3.77 10.59 -10.01
CA ILE A 24 -4.72 10.85 -11.09
C ILE A 24 -4.55 12.26 -11.65
N ASN A 25 -4.29 13.24 -10.80
CA ASN A 25 -4.06 14.62 -11.25
C ASN A 25 -2.81 14.74 -12.12
N LEU A 26 -1.79 13.92 -11.88
CA LEU A 26 -0.58 13.89 -12.70
C LEU A 26 -0.79 13.14 -14.02
N TYR A 27 -1.61 12.11 -14.01
CA TYR A 27 -1.82 11.20 -15.16
C TYR A 27 -3.32 11.05 -15.43
N LYS A 28 -3.94 12.14 -15.89
CA LYS A 28 -5.40 12.23 -16.04
C LYS A 28 -6.01 11.21 -17.00
N SER A 29 -5.21 10.69 -17.93
CA SER A 29 -5.67 9.69 -18.90
C SER A 29 -5.42 8.25 -18.48
N ALA A 30 -4.88 8.02 -17.26
CA ALA A 30 -4.55 6.66 -16.82
C ALA A 30 -5.81 5.88 -16.42
N PRO A 31 -6.29 4.95 -17.26
CA PRO A 31 -7.52 4.22 -16.95
C PRO A 31 -7.38 3.26 -15.77
N ALA A 32 -6.18 2.69 -15.56
CA ALA A 32 -5.94 1.77 -14.45
C ALA A 32 -6.11 2.47 -13.10
N LEU A 33 -5.62 3.71 -12.97
CA LEU A 33 -5.77 4.50 -11.75
C LEU A 33 -7.22 4.80 -11.42
N LYS A 34 -8.00 5.14 -12.43
CA LYS A 34 -9.41 5.45 -12.25
C LYS A 34 -10.20 4.20 -11.83
N ARG A 35 -9.90 3.05 -12.43
CA ARG A 35 -10.51 1.77 -12.03
C ARG A 35 -10.12 1.41 -10.61
N TYR A 36 -8.85 1.62 -10.27
CA TYR A 36 -8.38 1.35 -8.90
C TYR A 36 -9.12 2.20 -7.88
N ARG A 37 -9.34 3.48 -8.19
CA ARG A 37 -10.07 4.38 -7.30
C ARG A 37 -11.48 3.89 -7.02
N ILE A 38 -12.20 3.48 -8.06
CA ILE A 38 -13.56 2.96 -7.92
C ILE A 38 -13.55 1.73 -7.02
N LYS A 39 -12.64 0.79 -7.26
CA LYS A 39 -12.49 -0.41 -6.45
C LYS A 39 -12.17 -0.07 -4.99
N PHE A 40 -11.27 0.86 -4.78
CA PHE A 40 -10.87 1.29 -3.44
C PHE A 40 -12.06 1.88 -2.66
N ILE A 41 -12.80 2.79 -3.27
CA ILE A 41 -13.96 3.42 -2.62
C ILE A 41 -15.00 2.36 -2.23
N PHE A 42 -15.27 1.42 -3.13
CA PHE A 42 -16.19 0.33 -2.86
C PHE A 42 -15.72 -0.54 -1.70
N LEU A 43 -14.46 -0.95 -1.72
CA LEU A 43 -13.87 -1.78 -0.66
C LEU A 43 -13.87 -1.06 0.69
N LYS A 44 -13.52 0.21 0.70
CA LYS A 44 -13.47 1.01 1.91
C LYS A 44 -14.85 1.07 2.59
N GLN A 45 -15.90 1.22 1.80
CA GLN A 45 -17.27 1.27 2.32
C GLN A 45 -17.76 -0.10 2.81
N ALA A 46 -17.46 -1.16 2.06
CA ALA A 46 -17.91 -2.50 2.40
C ALA A 46 -17.15 -3.09 3.59
N HIS A 47 -15.85 -2.82 3.67
CA HIS A 47 -14.98 -3.37 4.72
C HIS A 47 -13.80 -2.42 4.94
N PRO A 48 -13.85 -1.55 5.96
CA PRO A 48 -12.87 -0.47 6.11
C PRO A 48 -11.41 -0.90 6.21
N LYS A 49 -11.14 -2.11 6.70
CA LYS A 49 -9.77 -2.61 6.83
C LYS A 49 -9.28 -3.37 5.60
N MET A 50 -10.18 -3.70 4.68
CA MET A 50 -9.83 -4.51 3.51
C MET A 50 -8.79 -3.85 2.61
N PRO A 51 -8.85 -2.53 2.33
CA PRO A 51 -7.81 -1.93 1.52
C PRO A 51 -6.40 -2.14 2.09
N ALA A 52 -6.24 -2.02 3.42
CA ALA A 52 -4.95 -2.26 4.06
C ALA A 52 -4.53 -3.72 3.96
N TYR A 53 -5.45 -4.65 4.19
CA TYR A 53 -5.14 -6.08 4.09
C TYR A 53 -4.70 -6.47 2.69
N LEU A 54 -5.39 -5.97 1.66
CA LEU A 54 -5.02 -6.27 0.27
C LEU A 54 -3.69 -5.64 -0.11
N PHE A 55 -3.46 -4.39 0.31
CA PHE A 55 -2.18 -3.74 0.08
C PHE A 55 -1.04 -4.54 0.71
N MET A 56 -1.20 -4.95 1.96
CA MET A 56 -0.16 -5.69 2.67
C MET A 56 0.04 -7.10 2.14
N SER A 57 -1.03 -7.77 1.68
CA SER A 57 -0.88 -9.10 1.11
C SER A 57 -0.01 -9.11 -0.14
N GLY A 58 -0.05 -8.01 -0.91
CA GLY A 58 0.79 -7.86 -2.08
C GLY A 58 2.14 -7.23 -1.81
N SER A 59 2.33 -6.61 -0.64
CA SER A 59 3.53 -5.82 -0.36
C SER A 59 4.51 -6.48 0.62
N LEU A 60 4.04 -7.39 1.47
CA LEU A 60 4.90 -7.99 2.50
C LEU A 60 6.11 -8.71 1.92
N ASP A 61 5.93 -9.39 0.79
CA ASP A 61 7.03 -10.12 0.14
C ASP A 61 8.11 -9.19 -0.38
N TYR A 62 7.80 -7.91 -0.51
CA TYR A 62 8.71 -6.89 -1.05
C TYR A 62 9.16 -5.88 0.00
N LYS A 63 9.03 -6.23 1.29
CA LYS A 63 9.32 -5.30 2.37
C LYS A 63 10.72 -4.71 2.29
N GLU A 64 11.70 -5.51 1.90
CA GLU A 64 13.09 -5.03 1.80
C GLU A 64 13.24 -4.00 0.69
N LYS A 65 12.56 -4.23 -0.44
CA LYS A 65 12.56 -3.27 -1.55
C LYS A 65 11.87 -1.97 -1.15
N ILE A 66 10.78 -2.07 -0.41
CA ILE A 66 10.03 -0.90 0.06
C ILE A 66 10.89 -0.09 1.03
N ILE A 67 11.54 -0.75 1.97
CA ILE A 67 12.42 -0.08 2.94
C ILE A 67 13.58 0.63 2.22
N ALA A 68 14.18 -0.05 1.23
CA ALA A 68 15.32 0.47 0.49
C ALA A 68 14.94 1.45 -0.62
N ARG A 69 13.66 1.65 -0.87
CA ARG A 69 13.16 2.45 -2.01
C ARG A 69 13.71 1.93 -3.34
N ASP A 70 13.75 0.59 -3.47
CA ASP A 70 14.25 -0.07 -4.66
C ASP A 70 13.16 -0.08 -5.73
N GLU A 71 13.42 0.58 -6.86
CA GLU A 71 12.44 0.72 -7.94
C GLU A 71 12.00 -0.61 -8.54
N GLN A 72 12.72 -1.69 -8.27
CA GLN A 72 12.30 -3.02 -8.71
C GLN A 72 10.98 -3.43 -8.08
N PHE A 73 10.59 -2.82 -6.98
CA PHE A 73 9.25 -3.01 -6.42
C PHE A 73 8.17 -2.70 -7.47
N PHE A 74 8.37 -1.67 -8.29
CA PHE A 74 7.42 -1.31 -9.34
C PHE A 74 7.68 -2.07 -10.64
N LEU A 75 8.93 -2.27 -11.01
CA LEU A 75 9.30 -2.76 -12.33
C LEU A 75 9.24 -4.29 -12.42
N SER A 76 9.64 -5.00 -11.37
CA SER A 76 9.64 -6.48 -11.39
C SER A 76 8.24 -7.09 -11.27
N ASN A 77 7.28 -6.35 -10.72
CA ASN A 77 5.92 -6.84 -10.53
C ASN A 77 5.18 -7.11 -11.84
N GLN A 78 5.66 -6.58 -12.95
CA GLN A 78 5.07 -6.81 -14.26
C GLN A 78 5.22 -8.27 -14.71
N GLN A 79 6.12 -9.04 -14.11
CA GLN A 79 6.41 -10.41 -14.49
C GLN A 79 5.80 -11.47 -13.59
N ILE A 80 5.11 -11.05 -12.52
CA ILE A 80 4.50 -11.99 -11.60
C ILE A 80 3.23 -12.55 -12.22
N LYS A 81 3.19 -13.88 -12.39
CA LYS A 81 2.06 -14.60 -12.97
C LYS A 81 1.41 -15.57 -12.00
N ASP A 82 1.40 -15.25 -10.72
CA ASP A 82 0.79 -16.10 -9.72
C ASP A 82 -0.61 -15.59 -9.31
N LYS A 83 -1.24 -16.30 -8.38
CA LYS A 83 -2.59 -15.95 -7.93
C LYS A 83 -2.67 -14.57 -7.27
N SER A 84 -1.56 -14.03 -6.79
CA SER A 84 -1.55 -12.71 -6.17
C SER A 84 -1.84 -11.62 -7.19
N GLU A 85 -1.63 -11.87 -8.48
CA GLU A 85 -1.99 -10.91 -9.53
C GLU A 85 -3.48 -10.62 -9.54
N MET A 86 -4.31 -11.59 -9.17
CA MET A 86 -5.77 -11.42 -9.20
C MET A 86 -6.28 -10.55 -8.06
N TYR A 87 -5.56 -10.49 -6.95
CA TYR A 87 -6.13 -9.98 -5.71
C TYR A 87 -5.37 -8.86 -5.03
N GLY A 88 -4.11 -8.66 -5.33
CA GLY A 88 -3.36 -7.72 -4.53
C GLY A 88 -2.05 -7.22 -5.10
N ASN A 89 -1.88 -7.27 -6.41
CA ASN A 89 -0.70 -6.62 -6.97
C ASN A 89 -0.98 -5.13 -7.09
N PHE A 90 -0.71 -4.41 -6.00
CA PHE A 90 -0.97 -2.99 -5.89
C PHE A 90 -0.30 -2.20 -7.03
N THR A 91 0.96 -2.49 -7.34
CA THR A 91 1.70 -1.72 -8.34
C THR A 91 1.14 -1.91 -9.74
N LYS A 92 0.69 -3.13 -10.07
CA LYS A 92 0.05 -3.42 -11.35
C LYS A 92 -1.33 -2.78 -11.44
N ASP A 93 -2.14 -2.96 -10.40
CA ASP A 93 -3.50 -2.41 -10.37
C ASP A 93 -3.49 -0.89 -10.38
N PHE A 94 -2.52 -0.29 -9.67
CA PHE A 94 -2.37 1.15 -9.61
C PHE A 94 -1.82 1.72 -10.91
N GLY A 95 -1.05 0.93 -11.67
CA GLY A 95 -0.55 1.33 -12.99
C GLY A 95 0.62 2.29 -12.98
N ILE A 96 1.27 2.48 -11.83
CA ILE A 96 2.41 3.40 -11.70
C ILE A 96 3.60 2.95 -12.56
N SER A 97 3.80 1.64 -12.68
CA SER A 97 4.97 1.11 -13.39
C SER A 97 5.08 1.60 -14.84
N GLU A 98 3.94 1.87 -15.49
CA GLU A 98 3.92 2.38 -16.86
C GLU A 98 4.54 3.76 -16.97
N TYR A 99 4.50 4.55 -15.91
CA TYR A 99 4.95 5.95 -15.92
C TYR A 99 6.24 6.16 -15.15
N TRP A 100 6.74 5.12 -14.47
CA TRP A 100 7.83 5.28 -13.52
C TRP A 100 9.09 5.89 -14.11
N ASN A 101 9.52 5.40 -15.28
CA ASN A 101 10.75 5.87 -15.90
C ASN A 101 10.67 7.30 -16.42
N GLU A 102 9.46 7.81 -16.59
CA GLU A 102 9.25 9.18 -17.09
C GLU A 102 9.07 10.19 -15.96
N MET A 103 9.01 9.72 -14.72
CA MET A 103 8.78 10.58 -13.57
C MET A 103 10.04 11.35 -13.16
N SER A 104 9.84 12.57 -12.67
CA SER A 104 10.92 13.33 -12.03
C SER A 104 11.32 12.68 -10.71
N ASP A 105 12.54 12.99 -10.26
CA ASP A 105 13.02 12.47 -8.98
C ASP A 105 12.15 12.92 -7.80
N SER A 106 11.64 14.15 -7.86
CA SER A 106 10.76 14.65 -6.80
C SER A 106 9.42 13.89 -6.76
N THR A 107 8.87 13.53 -7.92
CA THR A 107 7.66 12.73 -7.99
C THR A 107 7.90 11.32 -7.44
N LYS A 108 9.03 10.71 -7.81
CA LYS A 108 9.39 9.37 -7.29
C LYS A 108 9.55 9.40 -5.77
N THR A 109 10.18 10.43 -5.23
CA THR A 109 10.35 10.59 -3.79
C THR A 109 9.00 10.70 -3.09
N ALA A 110 8.09 11.50 -3.63
CA ALA A 110 6.75 11.62 -3.06
C ALA A 110 5.98 10.30 -3.07
N ILE A 111 6.11 9.54 -4.16
CA ILE A 111 5.48 8.21 -4.24
C ILE A 111 6.05 7.27 -3.18
N TRP A 112 7.37 7.25 -3.00
CA TRP A 112 7.99 6.44 -1.96
C TRP A 112 7.53 6.83 -0.56
N ASP A 113 7.37 8.13 -0.31
CA ASP A 113 6.84 8.59 0.98
C ASP A 113 5.45 8.02 1.24
N TYR A 114 4.58 8.02 0.22
CA TYR A 114 3.25 7.40 0.34
C TYR A 114 3.34 5.90 0.58
N ILE A 115 4.12 5.19 -0.23
CA ILE A 115 4.23 3.74 -0.14
C ILE A 115 4.76 3.31 1.22
N GLN A 116 5.82 3.96 1.70
CA GLN A 116 6.40 3.61 2.99
C GLN A 116 5.45 3.94 4.13
N SER A 117 4.74 5.06 4.04
CA SER A 117 3.75 5.44 5.06
C SER A 117 2.59 4.46 5.11
N LEU A 118 2.09 4.06 3.94
CA LEU A 118 1.04 3.04 3.85
C LEU A 118 1.53 1.70 4.40
N PHE A 119 2.77 1.34 4.13
CA PHE A 119 3.35 0.09 4.62
C PHE A 119 3.43 0.08 6.15
N VAL A 120 3.89 1.18 6.75
CA VAL A 120 3.96 1.30 8.20
C VAL A 120 2.57 1.20 8.84
N LEU A 121 1.60 1.95 8.31
CA LEU A 121 0.22 1.90 8.81
C LEU A 121 -0.39 0.53 8.60
N GLY A 122 -0.16 -0.07 7.44
CA GLY A 122 -0.65 -1.41 7.12
C GLY A 122 -0.13 -2.45 8.09
N ASN A 123 1.15 -2.35 8.45
CA ASN A 123 1.75 -3.28 9.41
C ASN A 123 1.11 -3.14 10.80
N ILE A 124 0.83 -1.91 11.23
CA ILE A 124 0.14 -1.68 12.50
C ILE A 124 -1.26 -2.32 12.47
N ILE A 125 -1.97 -2.17 11.36
CA ILE A 125 -3.32 -2.74 11.21
C ILE A 125 -3.27 -4.27 11.27
N ILE A 126 -2.29 -4.91 10.63
CA ILE A 126 -2.12 -6.36 10.67
C ILE A 126 -1.86 -6.82 12.10
N GLU A 127 -0.99 -6.11 12.83
CA GLU A 127 -0.62 -6.47 14.20
C GLU A 127 -1.82 -6.41 15.14
N GLN A 128 -2.80 -5.58 14.85
CA GLN A 128 -4.02 -5.49 15.64
C GLN A 128 -4.93 -6.70 15.48
N ASN A 129 -4.88 -7.37 14.30
CA ASN A 129 -5.68 -8.56 14.05
C ASN A 129 -5.00 -9.46 13.03
N LYS A 130 -4.01 -10.20 13.49
CA LYS A 130 -3.23 -11.11 12.64
C LYS A 130 -4.08 -12.22 12.04
N GLU A 131 -5.07 -12.70 12.80
CA GLU A 131 -5.94 -13.79 12.34
C GLU A 131 -6.77 -13.37 11.12
N ALA A 132 -7.37 -12.20 11.17
CA ALA A 132 -8.16 -11.68 10.06
C ALA A 132 -7.30 -11.48 8.81
N PHE A 133 -6.09 -10.96 8.99
CA PHE A 133 -5.17 -10.79 7.87
C PHE A 133 -4.75 -12.14 7.28
N ASN A 134 -4.45 -13.12 8.13
CA ASN A 134 -4.01 -14.45 7.67
C ASN A 134 -5.06 -15.16 6.82
N LYS A 135 -6.32 -14.93 7.07
CA LYS A 135 -7.38 -15.49 6.22
C LYS A 135 -7.26 -15.00 4.78
N ILE A 136 -6.93 -13.73 4.61
CA ILE A 136 -6.76 -13.12 3.28
C ILE A 136 -5.43 -13.55 2.67
N TYR A 137 -4.36 -13.46 3.44
CA TYR A 137 -3.01 -13.80 2.99
C TYR A 137 -2.89 -15.29 2.62
N GLY A 138 -3.55 -16.15 3.38
CA GLY A 138 -3.57 -17.59 3.12
C GLY A 138 -4.27 -17.96 1.81
N MET A 139 -5.14 -17.11 1.28
CA MET A 139 -5.77 -17.32 -0.03
C MET A 139 -4.74 -17.36 -1.16
N TYR A 140 -3.53 -16.85 -0.93
CA TYR A 140 -2.44 -16.88 -1.90
C TYR A 140 -1.45 -18.01 -1.61
N ALA A 141 -1.86 -19.00 -0.82
CA ALA A 141 -1.02 -20.11 -0.37
C ALA A 141 0.23 -19.63 0.39
N LYS A 142 0.06 -18.57 1.18
CA LYS A 142 1.13 -18.00 1.99
C LYS A 142 0.71 -17.95 3.45
N ASP A 143 1.69 -18.06 4.34
CA ASP A 143 1.48 -17.94 5.78
C ASP A 143 2.25 -16.74 6.30
N TYR A 144 1.58 -15.88 7.05
CA TYR A 144 2.22 -14.78 7.74
C TYR A 144 2.90 -15.34 9.00
N LYS A 145 4.18 -15.70 8.87
CA LYS A 145 4.94 -16.31 9.96
C LYS A 145 5.88 -15.35 10.66
N ALA A 146 6.33 -14.33 9.97
CA ALA A 146 7.30 -13.40 10.51
C ALA A 146 6.58 -12.16 11.03
N GLU A 147 6.86 -11.81 12.27
CA GLU A 147 6.45 -10.51 12.78
C GLU A 147 7.36 -9.47 12.18
N PHE A 148 6.83 -8.72 11.23
CA PHE A 148 7.53 -7.54 10.73
C PHE A 148 7.28 -6.39 11.71
N LYS A 149 8.35 -5.80 12.18
CA LYS A 149 8.29 -4.60 13.01
C LYS A 149 8.79 -3.41 12.21
N ASN A 150 8.24 -2.25 12.47
CA ASN A 150 8.61 -1.03 11.73
C ASN A 150 9.97 -0.46 12.14
N GLU A 151 10.79 -1.23 12.83
CA GLU A 151 12.08 -0.78 13.36
C GLU A 151 13.13 -0.50 12.28
N ASN A 152 12.92 -0.96 11.05
CA ASN A 152 13.82 -0.68 9.93
C ASN A 152 13.59 0.72 9.33
N PHE A 153 12.57 1.43 9.79
CA PHE A 153 12.34 2.82 9.40
C PHE A 153 12.90 3.75 10.47
N SER A 154 13.34 4.95 10.06
CA SER A 154 13.89 5.90 11.02
C SER A 154 12.83 6.35 12.04
N ASP A 155 13.29 6.67 13.24
CA ASP A 155 12.39 7.16 14.29
C ASP A 155 11.65 8.42 13.87
N ASN A 156 12.33 9.32 13.16
CA ASN A 156 11.72 10.54 12.65
C ASN A 156 10.60 10.25 11.66
N PHE A 157 10.80 9.26 10.78
CA PHE A 157 9.78 8.85 9.82
C PHE A 157 8.55 8.25 10.52
N LEU A 158 8.79 7.35 11.49
CA LEU A 158 7.71 6.72 12.24
C LEU A 158 6.93 7.75 13.05
N GLN A 159 7.63 8.71 13.65
CA GLN A 159 7.01 9.77 14.43
C GLN A 159 6.12 10.66 13.56
N LYS A 160 6.57 10.97 12.35
CA LYS A 160 5.80 11.75 11.39
C LYS A 160 4.48 11.05 11.04
N ILE A 161 4.52 9.74 10.83
CA ILE A 161 3.31 8.96 10.53
C ILE A 161 2.36 8.93 11.72
N ASN A 162 2.90 8.75 12.92
CA ASN A 162 2.08 8.70 14.14
C ASN A 162 1.40 10.03 14.45
N SER A 163 1.97 11.13 13.98
CA SER A 163 1.42 12.46 14.21
C SER A 163 0.38 12.90 13.16
N MET A 164 0.16 12.08 12.15
CA MET A 164 -0.82 12.37 11.10
C MET A 164 -2.26 12.37 11.60
#